data_6c18df9b8b00ecb9a802ebf1fdedf281
#
_entry.id   6c18df9b8b00ecb9a802ebf1fdedf281
#
_cell.length_a   1.000
_cell.length_b   1.000
_cell.length_c   1.000
_cell.angle_alpha   90.00
_cell.angle_beta   90.00
_cell.angle_gamma   90.00
#
_symmetry.space_group_name_H-M   'P 1'
#
loop_
_entity.id
_entity.type
_entity.pdbx_description
1 polymer ?
#
loop_
_entity_poly.entity_id
_entity_poly.type
_entity_poly.pdbx_seq_one_letter_code
_entity_poly.pdbx_strand_id
1 'polypeptide(L)'
;MNLYRQEIIERYRFPRYRKEIKNADMQGEVLNALCGDELTLFFVFDADKKYVKEVTFGGTGCALMTAAADMLCEKLMGKTIEELSLFSADDMLALYGEMPSPSRLKCILLGYEALKRALVGKL
;
A
#
# COMPACT_ATOMS: atom_id res chain seq x y z
N MET A 1 10.32 -18.18 17.40
CA MET A 1 10.50 -16.90 16.72
C MET A 1 9.28 -16.59 15.88
N ASN A 2 8.82 -15.38 15.93
CA ASN A 2 7.67 -14.94 15.12
C ASN A 2 8.16 -14.47 13.75
N LEU A 3 8.01 -15.29 12.72
CA LEU A 3 8.44 -14.98 11.35
C LEU A 3 7.75 -13.73 10.81
N TYR A 4 6.51 -13.55 11.19
CA TYR A 4 5.73 -12.39 10.78
C TYR A 4 6.37 -11.08 11.28
N ARG A 5 6.74 -11.05 12.55
CA ARG A 5 7.40 -9.88 13.14
C ARG A 5 8.72 -9.59 12.43
N GLN A 6 9.43 -10.63 12.06
CA GLN A 6 10.70 -10.51 11.35
C GLN A 6 10.49 -9.89 9.96
N GLU A 7 9.45 -10.31 9.26
CA GLU A 7 9.11 -9.73 7.96
C GLU A 7 8.80 -8.23 8.08
N ILE A 8 8.05 -7.84 9.10
CA ILE A 8 7.74 -6.43 9.34
C ILE A 8 9.03 -5.62 9.52
N ILE A 9 9.94 -6.12 10.35
CA ILE A 9 11.21 -5.43 10.61
C ILE A 9 12.03 -5.28 9.33
N GLU A 10 12.12 -6.35 8.55
CA GLU A 10 12.88 -6.31 7.29
C GLU A 10 12.28 -5.34 6.29
N ARG A 11 10.97 -5.34 6.14
CA ARG A 11 10.30 -4.45 5.20
C ARG A 11 10.39 -2.99 5.63
N TYR A 12 10.44 -2.74 6.91
CA TYR A 12 10.67 -1.40 7.41
C TYR A 12 12.10 -0.93 7.12
N ARG A 13 13.09 -1.78 7.39
CA ARG A 13 14.50 -1.45 7.21
C ARG A 13 14.90 -1.37 5.75
N PHE A 14 14.39 -2.27 4.94
CA PHE A 14 14.77 -2.40 3.53
C PHE A 14 13.53 -2.59 2.67
N PRO A 15 12.67 -1.55 2.57
CA PRO A 15 11.46 -1.68 1.74
C PRO A 15 11.86 -1.84 0.28
N ARG A 16 11.25 -2.81 -0.39
CA ARG A 16 11.55 -3.13 -1.78
C ARG A 16 10.83 -2.23 -2.77
N TYR A 17 9.71 -1.67 -2.35
CA TYR A 17 8.81 -0.95 -3.25
C TYR A 17 8.73 0.54 -2.94
N ARG A 18 9.65 1.06 -2.14
CA ARG A 18 9.68 2.48 -1.81
C ARG A 18 10.38 3.26 -2.91
N LYS A 19 9.58 3.92 -3.74
CA LYS A 19 10.08 4.66 -4.89
C LYS A 19 9.00 5.61 -5.37
N GLU A 20 9.35 6.86 -5.60
CA GLU A 20 8.44 7.81 -6.23
C GLU A 20 8.54 7.63 -7.75
N ILE A 21 7.39 7.64 -8.42
CA ILE A 21 7.33 7.51 -9.87
C ILE A 21 6.74 8.80 -10.43
N LYS A 22 7.53 9.53 -11.20
CA LYS A 22 7.04 10.69 -11.93
C LYS A 22 6.19 10.18 -13.07
N ASN A 23 5.08 10.86 -13.33
CA ASN A 23 4.18 10.47 -14.43
C ASN A 23 3.59 9.07 -14.27
N ALA A 24 3.29 8.66 -13.04
CA ALA A 24 2.58 7.42 -12.80
C ALA A 24 1.23 7.46 -13.52
N ASP A 25 0.77 6.31 -13.99
CA ASP A 25 -0.54 6.22 -14.66
C ASP A 25 -1.69 6.50 -13.70
N MET A 26 -1.49 6.18 -12.42
CA MET A 26 -2.50 6.38 -11.39
C MET A 26 -1.78 6.55 -10.07
N GLN A 27 -2.29 7.43 -9.21
CA GLN A 27 -1.74 7.57 -7.86
C GLN A 27 -2.81 8.01 -6.88
N GLY A 28 -2.62 7.61 -5.62
CA GLY A 28 -3.50 7.99 -4.54
C GLY A 28 -2.70 8.41 -3.33
N GLU A 29 -3.09 9.51 -2.70
CA GLU A 29 -2.39 10.07 -1.56
C GLU A 29 -3.32 10.15 -0.35
N VAL A 30 -2.79 9.83 0.81
CA VAL A 30 -3.51 9.90 2.07
C VAL A 30 -2.63 10.57 3.12
N LEU A 31 -3.23 11.44 3.90
CA LEU A 31 -2.57 12.10 5.01
C LEU A 31 -3.33 11.76 6.30
N ASN A 32 -2.63 11.24 7.29
CA ASN A 32 -3.18 11.07 8.62
C ASN A 32 -2.70 12.23 9.47
N ALA A 33 -3.53 13.27 9.58
CA ALA A 33 -3.16 14.51 10.25
C ALA A 33 -2.85 14.32 11.74
N LEU A 34 -3.45 13.32 12.38
CA LEU A 34 -3.22 13.07 13.81
C LEU A 34 -1.83 12.53 14.11
N CYS A 35 -1.30 11.70 13.21
CA CYS A 35 0.02 11.08 13.38
C CYS A 35 1.10 11.74 12.53
N GLY A 36 0.71 12.60 11.60
CA GLY A 36 1.64 13.17 10.65
C GLY A 36 2.11 12.19 9.59
N ASP A 37 1.47 11.03 9.50
CA ASP A 37 1.81 10.03 8.47
C ASP A 37 1.24 10.47 7.13
N GLU A 38 2.02 10.31 6.08
CA GLU A 38 1.54 10.54 4.72
C GLU A 38 2.02 9.40 3.84
N LEU A 39 1.17 8.99 2.90
CA LEU A 39 1.46 7.87 2.02
C LEU A 39 0.89 8.14 0.64
N THR A 40 1.70 7.91 -0.38
CA THR A 40 1.26 7.95 -1.77
C THR A 40 1.56 6.61 -2.40
N LEU A 41 0.58 6.03 -3.08
CA LEU A 41 0.78 4.85 -3.92
C LEU A 41 0.86 5.30 -5.38
N PHE A 42 1.82 4.74 -6.09
CA PHE A 42 2.02 5.01 -7.52
C PHE A 42 1.80 3.73 -8.30
N PHE A 43 1.07 3.82 -9.40
CA PHE A 43 0.73 2.68 -10.25
C PHE A 43 1.15 2.95 -11.69
N VAL A 44 1.83 1.97 -12.28
CA VAL A 44 2.16 1.99 -13.71
C VAL A 44 1.53 0.76 -14.33
N PHE A 45 0.75 0.96 -15.39
CA PHE A 45 0.09 -0.14 -16.09
C PHE A 45 0.97 -0.63 -17.23
N ASP A 46 0.67 -1.84 -17.72
CA ASP A 46 1.35 -2.38 -18.89
C ASP A 46 0.90 -1.60 -20.14
N ALA A 47 1.48 -1.96 -21.30
CA ALA A 47 1.22 -1.26 -22.56
C ALA A 47 -0.26 -1.28 -22.95
N ASP A 48 -0.96 -2.37 -22.61
CA ASP A 48 -2.38 -2.52 -22.93
C ASP A 48 -3.30 -1.86 -21.89
N LYS A 49 -2.72 -1.28 -20.83
CA LYS A 49 -3.47 -0.67 -19.73
C LYS A 49 -4.41 -1.64 -19.01
N LYS A 50 -4.09 -2.91 -19.05
CA LYS A 50 -4.92 -3.96 -18.48
C LYS A 50 -4.44 -4.41 -17.10
N TYR A 51 -3.13 -4.61 -16.95
CA TYR A 51 -2.54 -5.11 -15.72
C TYR A 51 -1.60 -4.08 -15.12
N VAL A 52 -1.54 -4.06 -13.79
CA VAL A 52 -0.57 -3.22 -13.09
C VAL A 52 0.80 -3.85 -13.24
N LYS A 53 1.71 -3.11 -13.86
CA LYS A 53 3.08 -3.54 -14.08
C LYS A 53 3.97 -3.25 -12.87
N GLU A 54 3.74 -2.10 -12.23
CA GLU A 54 4.55 -1.66 -11.11
C GLU A 54 3.69 -0.91 -10.11
N VAL A 55 3.87 -1.21 -8.82
CA VAL A 55 3.24 -0.47 -7.73
C VAL A 55 4.33 -0.11 -6.73
N THR A 56 4.43 1.16 -6.41
CA THR A 56 5.41 1.64 -5.44
C THR A 56 4.75 2.61 -4.47
N PHE A 57 5.47 3.00 -3.43
CA PHE A 57 4.95 3.96 -2.47
C PHE A 57 6.01 4.98 -2.08
N GLY A 58 5.53 6.11 -1.61
CA GLY A 58 6.38 7.16 -1.04
C GLY A 58 5.69 7.77 0.16
N GLY A 59 6.39 8.69 0.84
CA GLY A 59 5.85 9.37 2.00
C GLY A 59 6.63 9.07 3.26
N THR A 60 6.12 9.56 4.38
CA THR A 60 6.76 9.39 5.69
C THR A 60 5.74 8.87 6.69
N GLY A 61 6.16 7.96 7.54
CA GLY A 61 5.28 7.37 8.54
C GLY A 61 6.02 6.41 9.44
N CYS A 62 5.27 5.77 10.31
CA CYS A 62 5.82 4.82 11.26
C CYS A 62 6.29 3.54 10.57
N ALA A 63 7.00 2.71 11.35
CA ALA A 63 7.51 1.43 10.84
C ALA A 63 6.39 0.53 10.32
N LEU A 64 5.25 0.52 11.01
CA LEU A 64 4.12 -0.33 10.62
C LEU A 64 3.51 0.11 9.30
N MET A 65 3.35 1.42 9.10
CA MET A 65 2.84 1.96 7.84
C MET A 65 3.77 1.58 6.69
N THR A 66 5.07 1.78 6.88
CA THR A 66 6.06 1.50 5.86
C THR A 66 6.06 0.03 5.47
N ALA A 67 6.08 -0.87 6.46
CA ALA A 67 6.06 -2.31 6.21
C ALA A 67 4.77 -2.75 5.53
N ALA A 68 3.63 -2.25 6.02
CA ALA A 68 2.34 -2.61 5.44
C ALA A 68 2.20 -2.10 4.00
N ALA A 69 2.70 -0.89 3.71
CA ALA A 69 2.68 -0.35 2.35
C ALA A 69 3.54 -1.19 1.41
N ASP A 70 4.70 -1.62 1.89
CA ASP A 70 5.59 -2.46 1.08
C ASP A 70 4.93 -3.80 0.75
N MET A 71 4.28 -4.42 1.74
CA MET A 71 3.53 -5.67 1.53
C MET A 71 2.38 -5.47 0.54
N LEU A 72 1.69 -4.35 0.65
CA LEU A 72 0.56 -4.04 -0.25
C LEU A 72 1.03 -3.88 -1.69
N CYS A 73 2.12 -3.14 -1.91
CA CYS A 73 2.66 -2.95 -3.26
C CYS A 73 2.98 -4.28 -3.92
N GLU A 74 3.61 -5.18 -3.19
CA GLU A 74 3.92 -6.51 -3.70
C GLU A 74 2.66 -7.28 -4.08
N LYS A 75 1.64 -7.20 -3.23
CA LYS A 75 0.38 -7.91 -3.44
C LYS A 75 -0.39 -7.39 -4.65
N LEU A 76 -0.33 -6.09 -4.91
CA LEU A 76 -1.15 -5.47 -5.96
C LEU A 76 -0.55 -5.60 -7.35
N MET A 77 0.74 -5.93 -7.48
CA MET A 77 1.35 -6.08 -8.81
C MET A 77 0.70 -7.20 -9.60
N GLY A 78 0.49 -6.96 -10.87
CA GLY A 78 -0.11 -7.94 -11.77
C GLY A 78 -1.62 -7.97 -11.78
N LYS A 79 -2.27 -7.15 -10.96
CA LYS A 79 -3.74 -7.12 -10.87
C LYS A 79 -4.34 -6.20 -11.93
N THR A 80 -5.60 -6.48 -12.28
CA THR A 80 -6.38 -5.57 -13.13
C THR A 80 -7.03 -4.48 -12.27
N ILE A 81 -7.57 -3.44 -12.91
CA ILE A 81 -8.29 -2.39 -12.19
C ILE A 81 -9.48 -2.98 -11.44
N GLU A 82 -10.18 -3.92 -12.05
CA GLU A 82 -11.32 -4.58 -11.41
C GLU A 82 -10.88 -5.31 -10.15
N GLU A 83 -9.75 -6.01 -10.21
CA GLU A 83 -9.21 -6.72 -9.04
C GLU A 83 -8.77 -5.74 -7.96
N LEU A 84 -8.16 -4.61 -8.35
CA LEU A 84 -7.81 -3.57 -7.40
C LEU A 84 -9.04 -3.02 -6.68
N SER A 85 -10.15 -2.85 -7.42
CA SER A 85 -11.38 -2.33 -6.84
C SER A 85 -12.05 -3.30 -5.87
N LEU A 86 -11.77 -4.59 -6.02
CA LEU A 86 -12.31 -5.62 -5.14
C LEU A 86 -11.47 -5.84 -3.88
N PHE A 87 -10.26 -5.30 -3.85
CA PHE A 87 -9.40 -5.41 -2.68
C PHE A 87 -10.02 -4.64 -1.53
N SER A 88 -10.28 -5.33 -0.41
CA SER A 88 -11.00 -4.78 0.72
C SER A 88 -10.10 -4.46 1.91
N ALA A 89 -10.67 -3.76 2.89
CA ALA A 89 -9.97 -3.53 4.16
C ALA A 89 -9.64 -4.86 4.85
N ASP A 90 -10.56 -5.84 4.76
CA ASP A 90 -10.30 -7.16 5.32
C ASP A 90 -9.14 -7.85 4.62
N ASP A 91 -9.01 -7.67 3.30
CA ASP A 91 -7.89 -8.20 2.55
C ASP A 91 -6.58 -7.59 3.04
N MET A 92 -6.59 -6.29 3.35
CA MET A 92 -5.41 -5.62 3.88
C MET A 92 -5.03 -6.15 5.25
N LEU A 93 -6.00 -6.38 6.12
CA LEU A 93 -5.76 -6.96 7.44
C LEU A 93 -5.24 -8.38 7.33
N ALA A 94 -5.78 -9.17 6.42
CA ALA A 94 -5.30 -10.54 6.16
C ALA A 94 -3.87 -10.52 5.64
N LEU A 95 -3.54 -9.57 4.78
CA LEU A 95 -2.19 -9.41 4.25
C LEU A 95 -1.21 -9.08 5.37
N TYR A 96 -1.60 -8.18 6.28
CA TYR A 96 -0.80 -7.83 7.44
C TYR A 96 -0.59 -9.05 8.35
N GLY A 97 -1.59 -9.93 8.44
CA GLY A 97 -1.45 -11.25 9.07
C GLY A 97 -1.88 -11.33 10.52
N GLU A 98 -2.06 -10.23 11.19
CA GLU A 98 -2.38 -10.18 12.61
C GLU A 98 -3.32 -9.01 12.86
N MET A 99 -4.28 -9.20 13.78
CA MET A 99 -5.18 -8.11 14.12
C MET A 99 -4.42 -7.06 14.94
N PRO A 100 -4.25 -5.85 14.42
CA PRO A 100 -3.53 -4.81 15.17
C PRO A 100 -4.38 -4.24 16.30
N SER A 101 -3.70 -3.59 17.26
CA SER A 101 -4.42 -2.81 18.28
C SER A 101 -5.16 -1.66 17.61
N PRO A 102 -6.24 -1.13 18.24
CA PRO A 102 -6.99 -0.02 17.64
C PRO A 102 -6.12 1.17 17.26
N SER A 103 -5.10 1.48 18.05
CA SER A 103 -4.22 2.62 17.75
C SER A 103 -3.33 2.40 16.52
N ARG A 104 -3.08 1.14 16.16
CA ARG A 104 -2.24 0.80 15.02
C ARG A 104 -3.03 0.48 13.76
N LEU A 105 -4.32 0.23 13.92
CA LEU A 105 -5.20 -0.12 12.80
C LEU A 105 -5.15 0.93 11.69
N LYS A 106 -5.17 2.20 12.04
CA LYS A 106 -5.12 3.28 11.06
C LYS A 106 -3.83 3.29 10.26
N CYS A 107 -2.70 2.99 10.91
CA CYS A 107 -1.41 2.94 10.22
C CYS A 107 -1.40 1.86 9.16
N ILE A 108 -1.97 0.70 9.48
CA ILE A 108 -1.99 -0.44 8.57
C ILE A 108 -2.96 -0.23 7.42
N LEU A 109 -4.10 0.39 7.69
CA LEU A 109 -5.12 0.64 6.66
C LEU A 109 -4.82 1.86 5.78
N LEU A 110 -3.78 2.61 6.08
CA LEU A 110 -3.46 3.81 5.31
C LEU A 110 -3.21 3.48 3.84
N GLY A 111 -2.51 2.38 3.56
CA GLY A 111 -2.27 1.93 2.19
C GLY A 111 -3.56 1.59 1.46
N TYR A 112 -4.49 0.95 2.15
CA TYR A 112 -5.79 0.64 1.58
C TYR A 112 -6.55 1.92 1.21
N GLU A 113 -6.51 2.92 2.07
CA GLU A 113 -7.15 4.20 1.78
C GLU A 113 -6.51 4.90 0.58
N ALA A 114 -5.18 4.82 0.47
CA ALA A 114 -4.46 5.37 -0.67
C ALA A 114 -4.88 4.67 -1.97
N LEU A 115 -5.05 3.35 -1.93
CA LEU A 115 -5.53 2.58 -3.07
C LEU A 115 -6.92 3.06 -3.50
N LYS A 116 -7.83 3.23 -2.55
CA LYS A 116 -9.18 3.70 -2.86
C LYS A 116 -9.17 5.06 -3.51
N ARG A 117 -8.32 5.97 -3.03
CA ARG A 117 -8.21 7.31 -3.62
C ARG A 117 -7.64 7.25 -5.02
N ALA A 118 -6.68 6.35 -5.27
CA ALA A 118 -6.13 6.17 -6.59
C ALA A 118 -7.18 5.72 -7.60
N LEU A 119 -8.16 4.93 -7.15
CA LEU A 119 -9.21 4.37 -8.00
C LEU A 119 -10.35 5.33 -8.29
N VAL A 120 -10.43 6.46 -7.58
CA VAL A 120 -11.50 7.44 -7.81
C VAL A 120 -11.41 7.93 -9.26
N GLY A 121 -12.52 7.82 -9.99
CA GLY A 121 -12.59 8.25 -11.37
C GLY A 121 -12.05 7.25 -12.39
N LYS A 122 -11.57 6.10 -11.94
CA LYS A 122 -11.02 5.07 -12.84
C LYS A 122 -11.99 3.93 -13.14
N LEU A 123 -13.06 3.86 -12.37
CA LEU A 123 -14.08 2.82 -12.54
C LEU A 123 -15.35 3.37 -13.16
#